data_12715d1129ae2c6c57c268ef0c9ba0e5
#
_entry.id   12715d1129ae2c6c57c268ef0c9ba0e5
#
_cell.length_a   1.000
_cell.length_b   1.000
_cell.length_c   1.000
_cell.angle_alpha   90.00
_cell.angle_beta   90.00
_cell.angle_gamma   90.00
#
_symmetry.space_group_name_H-M   'P 1'
#
loop_
_entity.id
_entity.type
_entity.pdbx_description
1 polymer ?
#
loop_
_entity_poly.entity_id
_entity_poly.type
_entity_poly.pdbx_seq_one_letter_code
_entity_poly.pdbx_strand_id
1 'polypeptide(L)'
;MKAWCSYTLGTALFLLGSLPTFAQRPPLIDETVPPASDHYPLPADAKPIAGVAAGTTFKFEMTDSKIFPATARTITVYVPAEYKGDKPACVYVGLDSLGFNAATVFDNLIAQHAMPITIAIGVSSGDVASATPPDNPRFDRSFEFDSRSDRLARFLLEEVLPEVERHTTADGRAIKLSTDPNDRAIGGGSTGAIAAFTVAWERPDAFRRVFSAIGTYVGMRGGEQYYVLVRKTDPKPLRIFMQDGVHDEWPGGPEMGDWWMSNQTMNRALGFAGYDVRHTWGTGTHNGNQAASLFPDAMRWLWKDWPAPVRAMEPGNPVLKAILRPGEDWQVAADGCASVTTLAANQKGQVFYPAQGAPEVSEIVAGGKPVLCSQPAAAAPFAFGADGRVYVARTEGGVTATDQAAHGPANVLGQGLNIGSLTVCNNGDIYAVTRENELWLIRANGEKVRLDKDLKGASGVALSPDGLWLFVAQGLSRTGLSYRVRSDGTVDAREAYYDFYVPTWADDSGAAGIGMDRDGRAYVATRMGVQVFDRNGRVAAILPLPGNAAGTGLCFGGHDFDTLYVASGGKVYRRKLHVTGAPPWAVPFKLPPWGAG
;
A
#
# COMPACT_ATOMS: atom_id res chain seq x y z
N MET A 1 -39.33 -78.90 -32.86
CA MET A 1 -39.24 -78.02 -33.98
C MET A 1 -38.21 -76.95 -33.66
N LYS A 2 -37.06 -77.02 -34.28
CA LYS A 2 -35.88 -76.16 -34.04
C LYS A 2 -35.95 -74.99 -34.97
N ALA A 3 -35.91 -73.75 -34.43
CA ALA A 3 -35.74 -72.51 -35.21
C ALA A 3 -34.30 -72.05 -35.02
N TRP A 4 -33.61 -71.91 -36.12
CA TRP A 4 -32.25 -71.34 -36.20
C TRP A 4 -32.35 -69.84 -36.32
N CYS A 5 -31.65 -69.12 -35.47
CA CYS A 5 -31.44 -67.67 -35.60
C CYS A 5 -30.03 -67.42 -36.15
N SER A 6 -29.95 -66.88 -37.35
CA SER A 6 -28.68 -66.46 -38.00
C SER A 6 -28.26 -65.07 -37.45
N TYR A 7 -27.07 -64.96 -36.91
CA TYR A 7 -26.45 -63.69 -36.56
C TYR A 7 -25.68 -63.15 -37.76
N THR A 8 -26.09 -62.02 -38.29
CA THR A 8 -25.34 -61.22 -39.23
C THR A 8 -24.33 -60.34 -38.50
N LEU A 9 -23.03 -60.54 -38.73
CA LEU A 9 -21.97 -59.62 -38.30
C LEU A 9 -22.10 -58.30 -39.05
N GLY A 10 -22.47 -57.25 -38.33
CA GLY A 10 -22.38 -55.88 -38.82
C GLY A 10 -20.98 -55.32 -38.57
N THR A 11 -20.25 -55.03 -39.64
CA THR A 11 -18.96 -54.36 -39.59
C THR A 11 -19.18 -52.88 -39.17
N ALA A 12 -18.86 -52.54 -37.92
CA ALA A 12 -18.83 -51.15 -37.48
C ALA A 12 -17.62 -50.42 -38.08
N LEU A 13 -17.85 -49.56 -39.04
CA LEU A 13 -16.88 -48.59 -39.53
C LEU A 13 -16.65 -47.55 -38.45
N PHE A 14 -15.49 -47.58 -37.75
CA PHE A 14 -15.04 -46.49 -36.91
C PHE A 14 -14.63 -45.32 -37.80
N LEU A 15 -15.49 -44.33 -37.92
CA LEU A 15 -15.12 -43.00 -38.38
C LEU A 15 -14.16 -42.40 -37.31
N LEU A 16 -12.86 -42.42 -37.61
CA LEU A 16 -11.88 -41.57 -36.94
C LEU A 16 -12.28 -40.10 -37.19
N GLY A 17 -13.07 -39.57 -36.30
CA GLY A 17 -13.30 -38.12 -36.23
C GLY A 17 -11.95 -37.45 -36.02
N SER A 18 -11.51 -36.63 -36.97
CA SER A 18 -10.40 -35.72 -36.79
C SER A 18 -10.67 -34.90 -35.55
N LEU A 19 -9.83 -35.10 -34.50
CA LEU A 19 -9.80 -34.19 -33.36
C LEU A 19 -9.63 -32.77 -33.91
N PRO A 20 -10.41 -31.80 -33.45
CA PRO A 20 -10.20 -30.43 -33.86
C PRO A 20 -8.75 -30.07 -33.53
N THR A 21 -7.93 -29.83 -34.54
CA THR A 21 -6.68 -29.12 -34.35
C THR A 21 -7.06 -27.81 -33.69
N PHE A 22 -6.72 -27.64 -32.41
CA PHE A 22 -6.79 -26.33 -31.78
C PHE A 22 -6.06 -25.38 -32.72
N ALA A 23 -6.82 -24.49 -33.37
CA ALA A 23 -6.23 -23.44 -34.15
C ALA A 23 -5.24 -22.72 -33.24
N GLN A 24 -3.97 -22.74 -33.61
CA GLN A 24 -2.97 -21.93 -32.93
C GLN A 24 -3.54 -20.50 -32.89
N ARG A 25 -3.75 -19.97 -31.69
CA ARG A 25 -4.12 -18.57 -31.58
C ARG A 25 -3.04 -17.76 -32.31
N PRO A 26 -3.41 -16.79 -33.15
CA PRO A 26 -2.42 -15.91 -33.74
C PRO A 26 -1.61 -15.28 -32.61
N PRO A 27 -0.30 -15.05 -32.80
CA PRO A 27 0.53 -14.39 -31.82
C PRO A 27 -0.17 -13.06 -31.43
N LEU A 28 -0.31 -12.81 -30.14
CA LEU A 28 -0.99 -11.62 -29.60
C LEU A 28 -0.25 -10.32 -29.91
N ILE A 29 0.96 -10.41 -30.45
CA ILE A 29 1.83 -9.28 -30.77
C ILE A 29 2.35 -9.50 -32.19
N ASP A 30 2.05 -8.56 -33.07
CA ASP A 30 2.51 -8.52 -34.46
C ASP A 30 3.92 -7.90 -34.58
N GLU A 31 4.81 -8.28 -33.67
CA GLU A 31 6.21 -7.85 -33.67
C GLU A 31 7.10 -9.04 -34.06
N THR A 32 8.08 -8.79 -34.90
CA THR A 32 9.17 -9.76 -35.18
C THR A 32 10.03 -9.86 -33.92
N VAL A 33 9.71 -10.85 -33.08
CA VAL A 33 10.48 -11.12 -31.86
C VAL A 33 11.74 -11.91 -32.27
N PRO A 34 12.95 -11.51 -31.81
CA PRO A 34 14.16 -12.29 -32.09
C PRO A 34 14.04 -13.71 -31.53
N PRO A 35 14.71 -14.71 -32.10
CA PRO A 35 14.71 -16.07 -31.57
C PRO A 35 15.11 -16.11 -30.07
N ALA A 36 14.49 -17.00 -29.30
CA ALA A 36 14.83 -17.19 -27.89
C ALA A 36 16.32 -17.55 -27.72
N SER A 37 16.97 -16.89 -26.78
CA SER A 37 18.34 -17.21 -26.41
C SER A 37 18.54 -16.98 -24.91
N ASP A 38 18.91 -18.04 -24.21
CA ASP A 38 19.28 -18.00 -22.78
C ASP A 38 20.81 -17.99 -22.57
N HIS A 39 21.55 -17.77 -23.67
CA HIS A 39 23.00 -17.70 -23.61
C HIS A 39 23.48 -16.30 -23.28
N TYR A 40 23.74 -16.07 -21.99
CA TYR A 40 24.26 -14.82 -21.45
C TYR A 40 25.57 -15.09 -20.68
N PRO A 41 26.76 -14.89 -21.31
CA PRO A 41 28.02 -15.15 -20.66
C PRO A 41 28.23 -14.20 -19.47
N LEU A 42 28.77 -14.75 -18.37
CA LEU A 42 29.09 -13.95 -17.20
C LEU A 42 30.22 -12.96 -17.53
N PRO A 43 30.04 -11.65 -17.20
CA PRO A 43 31.09 -10.64 -17.35
C PRO A 43 32.26 -10.87 -16.40
N ALA A 44 33.38 -10.15 -16.60
CA ALA A 44 34.56 -10.26 -15.77
C ALA A 44 34.27 -10.05 -14.27
N ASP A 45 33.42 -9.06 -13.93
CA ASP A 45 33.07 -8.73 -12.55
C ASP A 45 32.19 -9.78 -11.85
N ALA A 46 31.63 -10.73 -12.60
CA ALA A 46 30.93 -11.88 -12.04
C ALA A 46 31.81 -13.13 -11.90
N LYS A 47 33.13 -12.99 -12.12
CA LYS A 47 34.13 -14.05 -11.99
C LYS A 47 35.21 -13.60 -10.99
N PRO A 48 35.88 -14.53 -10.29
CA PRO A 48 36.99 -14.16 -9.39
C PRO A 48 38.08 -13.38 -10.14
N ILE A 49 38.48 -12.24 -9.61
CA ILE A 49 39.54 -11.40 -10.14
C ILE A 49 40.83 -11.60 -9.30
N ALA A 50 41.97 -11.83 -9.96
CA ALA A 50 43.24 -12.01 -9.29
C ALA A 50 43.59 -10.76 -8.46
N GLY A 51 44.00 -10.98 -7.20
CA GLY A 51 44.32 -9.89 -6.27
C GLY A 51 43.13 -9.30 -5.50
N VAL A 52 41.92 -9.66 -5.81
CA VAL A 52 40.73 -9.29 -5.01
C VAL A 52 40.56 -10.32 -3.90
N ALA A 53 40.50 -9.84 -2.64
CA ALA A 53 40.28 -10.71 -1.50
C ALA A 53 38.84 -11.19 -1.46
N ALA A 54 38.62 -12.51 -1.39
CA ALA A 54 37.30 -13.08 -1.27
C ALA A 54 36.72 -12.93 0.14
N GLY A 55 35.46 -12.55 0.24
CA GLY A 55 34.71 -12.56 1.49
C GLY A 55 34.39 -13.97 1.98
N THR A 56 33.73 -14.07 3.10
CA THR A 56 33.36 -15.35 3.72
C THR A 56 31.85 -15.54 3.74
N THR A 57 31.42 -16.80 3.60
CA THR A 57 29.99 -17.14 3.65
C THR A 57 29.75 -18.19 4.74
N PHE A 58 28.68 -18.00 5.51
CA PHE A 58 28.18 -19.02 6.44
C PHE A 58 26.66 -19.15 6.29
N LYS A 59 26.11 -20.23 6.85
CA LYS A 59 24.67 -20.53 6.80
C LYS A 59 24.18 -20.95 8.17
N PHE A 60 22.91 -20.67 8.42
CA PHE A 60 22.19 -21.22 9.56
C PHE A 60 20.73 -21.48 9.22
N GLU A 61 20.10 -22.37 9.97
CA GLU A 61 18.68 -22.66 9.84
C GLU A 61 17.89 -21.79 10.81
N MET A 62 16.74 -21.30 10.35
CA MET A 62 15.78 -20.55 11.15
C MET A 62 14.44 -21.29 11.18
N THR A 63 13.99 -21.70 12.38
CA THR A 63 12.82 -22.55 12.58
C THR A 63 11.82 -22.01 13.58
N ASP A 64 12.10 -20.88 14.22
CA ASP A 64 11.36 -20.30 15.34
C ASP A 64 10.62 -19.00 14.98
N SER A 65 10.36 -18.76 13.68
CA SER A 65 9.67 -17.55 13.23
C SER A 65 8.29 -17.41 13.87
N LYS A 66 8.02 -16.23 14.42
CA LYS A 66 6.70 -15.83 14.95
C LYS A 66 5.80 -15.30 13.85
N ILE A 67 6.39 -14.69 12.82
CA ILE A 67 5.68 -14.08 11.68
C ILE A 67 5.24 -15.15 10.69
N PHE A 68 6.10 -16.17 10.46
CA PHE A 68 5.79 -17.35 9.66
C PHE A 68 5.95 -18.62 10.51
N PRO A 69 4.98 -18.92 11.41
CA PRO A 69 5.13 -19.98 12.39
C PRO A 69 5.25 -21.37 11.76
N ALA A 70 6.05 -22.22 12.41
CA ALA A 70 6.35 -23.60 12.01
C ALA A 70 7.09 -23.74 10.67
N THR A 71 7.59 -22.67 10.08
CA THR A 71 8.43 -22.74 8.87
C THR A 71 9.88 -23.00 9.23
N ALA A 72 10.55 -23.81 8.40
CA ALA A 72 12.01 -23.96 8.42
C ALA A 72 12.59 -23.34 7.15
N ARG A 73 13.71 -22.65 7.29
CA ARG A 73 14.41 -22.01 6.16
C ARG A 73 15.90 -21.81 6.41
N THR A 74 16.65 -21.77 5.33
CA THR A 74 18.09 -21.49 5.36
C THR A 74 18.35 -20.00 5.16
N ILE A 75 19.15 -19.42 6.04
CA ILE A 75 19.71 -18.07 5.89
C ILE A 75 21.18 -18.22 5.50
N THR A 76 21.59 -17.55 4.44
CA THR A 76 22.98 -17.51 3.95
C THR A 76 23.53 -16.11 4.13
N VAL A 77 24.63 -15.94 4.84
CA VAL A 77 25.25 -14.63 5.08
C VAL A 77 26.62 -14.60 4.42
N TYR A 78 26.82 -13.65 3.53
CA TYR A 78 28.12 -13.31 2.96
C TYR A 78 28.64 -12.02 3.59
N VAL A 79 29.89 -12.04 4.05
CA VAL A 79 30.59 -10.90 4.64
C VAL A 79 31.84 -10.60 3.81
N PRO A 80 31.96 -9.39 3.22
CA PRO A 80 33.13 -9.05 2.39
C PRO A 80 34.41 -8.94 3.21
N ALA A 81 35.57 -9.21 2.58
CA ALA A 81 36.86 -9.17 3.23
C ALA A 81 37.20 -7.78 3.82
N GLU A 82 36.76 -6.71 3.18
CA GLU A 82 36.96 -5.33 3.62
C GLU A 82 36.13 -4.92 4.84
N TYR A 83 35.14 -5.69 5.24
CA TYR A 83 34.36 -5.40 6.44
C TYR A 83 35.19 -5.61 7.69
N LYS A 84 35.23 -4.63 8.61
CA LYS A 84 36.07 -4.64 9.80
C LYS A 84 35.31 -4.84 11.12
N GLY A 85 34.00 -4.78 11.14
CA GLY A 85 33.14 -4.91 12.33
C GLY A 85 33.08 -3.68 13.23
N ASP A 86 33.80 -2.62 12.91
CA ASP A 86 33.80 -1.35 13.65
C ASP A 86 32.58 -0.49 13.37
N LYS A 87 32.16 -0.44 12.10
CA LYS A 87 31.01 0.34 11.62
C LYS A 87 29.94 -0.58 11.02
N PRO A 88 28.64 -0.17 11.05
CA PRO A 88 27.61 -0.88 10.32
C PRO A 88 27.91 -0.93 8.81
N ALA A 89 27.69 -2.09 8.19
CA ALA A 89 27.76 -2.27 6.74
C ALA A 89 26.45 -1.95 6.08
N CYS A 90 26.47 -1.56 4.80
CA CYS A 90 25.29 -1.62 3.95
C CYS A 90 24.78 -3.07 3.84
N VAL A 91 23.52 -3.23 3.45
CA VAL A 91 22.85 -4.53 3.42
C VAL A 91 22.26 -4.80 2.02
N TYR A 92 22.45 -6.01 1.54
CA TYR A 92 21.68 -6.55 0.40
C TYR A 92 20.95 -7.81 0.85
N VAL A 93 19.64 -7.87 0.69
CA VAL A 93 18.85 -9.08 0.92
C VAL A 93 18.53 -9.74 -0.41
N GLY A 94 18.99 -10.97 -0.62
CA GLY A 94 18.63 -11.81 -1.75
C GLY A 94 17.50 -12.76 -1.38
N LEU A 95 16.36 -12.69 -2.07
CA LEU A 95 15.22 -13.59 -1.84
C LEU A 95 15.37 -14.86 -2.70
N ASP A 96 14.98 -15.99 -2.14
CA ASP A 96 15.28 -17.38 -2.50
C ASP A 96 16.74 -17.79 -2.18
N SER A 97 17.73 -16.95 -2.42
CA SER A 97 19.15 -17.20 -2.13
C SER A 97 19.99 -15.95 -2.40
N LEU A 98 21.32 -16.08 -2.22
CA LEU A 98 22.29 -15.11 -2.75
C LEU A 98 22.60 -15.34 -4.24
N GLY A 99 21.62 -15.56 -5.10
CA GLY A 99 21.77 -15.83 -6.51
C GLY A 99 22.68 -14.85 -7.27
N PHE A 100 22.80 -15.01 -8.58
CA PHE A 100 23.48 -14.08 -9.50
C PHE A 100 24.98 -13.88 -9.22
N ASN A 101 25.66 -14.88 -8.62
CA ASN A 101 27.06 -14.79 -8.17
C ASN A 101 27.34 -13.60 -7.23
N ALA A 102 26.38 -13.23 -6.40
CA ALA A 102 26.40 -12.01 -5.60
C ALA A 102 27.70 -11.87 -4.75
N ALA A 103 28.17 -12.94 -4.12
CA ALA A 103 29.41 -12.89 -3.31
C ALA A 103 30.62 -12.43 -4.15
N THR A 104 30.88 -13.08 -5.29
CA THR A 104 32.00 -12.72 -6.18
C THR A 104 31.83 -11.32 -6.77
N VAL A 105 30.59 -10.96 -7.17
CA VAL A 105 30.29 -9.61 -7.68
C VAL A 105 30.59 -8.55 -6.61
N PHE A 106 30.20 -8.79 -5.37
CA PHE A 106 30.43 -7.85 -4.28
C PHE A 106 31.92 -7.71 -3.94
N ASP A 107 32.66 -8.83 -3.88
CA ASP A 107 34.12 -8.77 -3.72
C ASP A 107 34.74 -7.82 -4.76
N ASN A 108 34.39 -8.02 -6.04
CA ASN A 108 34.97 -7.25 -7.12
C ASN A 108 34.53 -5.77 -7.09
N LEU A 109 33.24 -5.49 -6.89
CA LEU A 109 32.71 -4.12 -6.93
C LEU A 109 33.12 -3.31 -5.70
N ILE A 110 33.26 -3.92 -4.53
CA ILE A 110 33.76 -3.26 -3.33
C ILE A 110 35.24 -2.91 -3.51
N ALA A 111 36.07 -3.86 -3.98
CA ALA A 111 37.46 -3.61 -4.29
C ALA A 111 37.68 -2.50 -5.35
N GLN A 112 36.77 -2.35 -6.30
CA GLN A 112 36.75 -1.28 -7.30
C GLN A 112 36.16 0.04 -6.78
N HIS A 113 35.68 0.10 -5.54
CA HIS A 113 34.92 1.24 -5.00
C HIS A 113 33.67 1.60 -5.82
N ALA A 114 33.10 0.62 -6.53
CA ALA A 114 31.90 0.78 -7.36
C ALA A 114 30.59 0.56 -6.59
N MET A 115 30.69 0.04 -5.34
CA MET A 115 29.60 -0.05 -4.37
C MET A 115 30.20 0.05 -2.94
N PRO A 116 29.39 0.41 -1.92
CA PRO A 116 29.83 0.43 -0.53
C PRO A 116 30.11 -0.99 0.02
N ILE A 117 30.82 -1.06 1.14
CA ILE A 117 30.97 -2.32 1.90
C ILE A 117 29.59 -2.83 2.28
N THR A 118 29.16 -3.96 1.70
CA THR A 118 27.81 -4.48 1.79
C THR A 118 27.83 -5.94 2.23
N ILE A 119 27.17 -6.25 3.34
CA ILE A 119 26.87 -7.62 3.76
C ILE A 119 25.65 -8.10 3.00
N ALA A 120 25.75 -9.31 2.40
CA ALA A 120 24.63 -9.89 1.67
C ALA A 120 23.99 -11.05 2.44
N ILE A 121 22.66 -11.08 2.47
CA ILE A 121 21.88 -12.04 3.24
C ILE A 121 20.89 -12.72 2.29
N GLY A 122 21.12 -13.99 1.99
CA GLY A 122 20.20 -14.81 1.21
C GLY A 122 19.14 -15.43 2.12
N VAL A 123 17.88 -15.25 1.80
CA VAL A 123 16.74 -15.73 2.58
C VAL A 123 15.91 -16.65 1.72
N SER A 124 15.90 -17.95 2.01
CA SER A 124 14.99 -18.89 1.34
C SER A 124 13.55 -18.70 1.84
N SER A 125 12.57 -19.11 1.03
CA SER A 125 11.21 -19.27 1.53
C SER A 125 11.16 -20.35 2.61
N GLY A 126 10.10 -20.34 3.41
CA GLY A 126 9.87 -21.36 4.42
C GLY A 126 9.05 -22.52 3.88
N ASP A 127 9.26 -23.70 4.49
CA ASP A 127 8.42 -24.86 4.33
C ASP A 127 7.92 -25.33 5.69
N VAL A 128 6.66 -25.74 5.75
CA VAL A 128 6.10 -26.36 6.97
C VAL A 128 6.12 -27.87 6.79
N ALA A 129 6.89 -28.56 7.64
CA ALA A 129 6.98 -30.01 7.60
C ALA A 129 5.62 -30.66 7.84
N SER A 130 5.36 -31.80 7.18
CA SER A 130 4.20 -32.65 7.50
C SER A 130 4.30 -33.19 8.92
N ALA A 131 3.15 -33.31 9.60
CA ALA A 131 3.07 -33.97 10.91
C ALA A 131 3.34 -35.47 10.82
N THR A 132 3.23 -36.06 9.63
CA THR A 132 3.43 -37.50 9.33
C THR A 132 4.48 -37.68 8.22
N PRO A 133 5.79 -37.59 8.52
CA PRO A 133 6.82 -37.90 7.53
C PRO A 133 6.72 -39.37 7.07
N PRO A 134 6.92 -39.68 5.74
CA PRO A 134 7.57 -38.81 4.74
C PRO A 134 6.61 -38.01 3.85
N ASP A 135 5.40 -37.68 4.31
CA ASP A 135 4.46 -36.87 3.52
C ASP A 135 5.05 -35.52 3.13
N ASN A 136 4.55 -34.95 2.03
CA ASN A 136 5.06 -33.69 1.51
C ASN A 136 4.86 -32.51 2.48
N PRO A 137 5.84 -31.62 2.59
CA PRO A 137 5.67 -30.38 3.33
C PRO A 137 4.68 -29.43 2.61
N ARG A 138 4.16 -28.45 3.34
CA ARG A 138 3.49 -27.32 2.72
C ARG A 138 4.55 -26.29 2.31
N PHE A 139 4.65 -26.04 1.00
CA PHE A 139 5.53 -25.02 0.46
C PHE A 139 4.91 -23.63 0.64
N ASP A 140 5.57 -22.76 1.36
CA ASP A 140 5.04 -21.42 1.65
C ASP A 140 5.58 -20.33 0.71
N ARG A 141 6.42 -20.66 -0.29
CA ARG A 141 7.09 -19.69 -1.15
C ARG A 141 6.12 -18.67 -1.78
N SER A 142 5.06 -19.12 -2.43
CA SER A 142 4.09 -18.21 -3.03
C SER A 142 3.30 -17.42 -1.96
N PHE A 143 2.99 -18.05 -0.82
CA PHE A 143 2.32 -17.36 0.29
C PHE A 143 3.20 -16.25 0.89
N GLU A 144 4.48 -16.48 1.08
CA GLU A 144 5.40 -15.53 1.67
C GLU A 144 5.80 -14.43 0.69
N PHE A 145 6.09 -14.79 -0.57
CA PHE A 145 6.75 -13.92 -1.53
C PHE A 145 5.79 -13.22 -2.50
N ASP A 146 4.70 -13.88 -2.95
CA ASP A 146 3.75 -13.26 -3.86
C ASP A 146 2.65 -12.44 -3.13
N SER A 147 2.56 -12.52 -1.79
CA SER A 147 1.56 -11.79 -1.02
C SER A 147 1.91 -10.31 -0.92
N ARG A 148 0.97 -9.44 -1.28
CA ARG A 148 1.10 -7.98 -1.18
C ARG A 148 0.76 -7.50 0.23
N SER A 149 1.71 -7.61 1.15
CA SER A 149 1.59 -7.13 2.53
C SER A 149 2.96 -6.80 3.11
N ASP A 150 3.00 -6.12 4.23
CA ASP A 150 4.25 -5.82 4.97
C ASP A 150 4.82 -7.03 5.72
N ARG A 151 4.14 -8.19 5.67
CA ARG A 151 4.47 -9.35 6.49
C ARG A 151 5.90 -9.86 6.28
N LEU A 152 6.31 -9.99 5.00
CA LEU A 152 7.69 -10.37 4.67
C LEU A 152 8.69 -9.29 5.11
N ALA A 153 8.34 -8.02 4.94
CA ALA A 153 9.21 -6.93 5.40
C ALA A 153 9.40 -6.97 6.92
N ARG A 154 8.32 -7.18 7.69
CA ARG A 154 8.41 -7.36 9.15
C ARG A 154 9.25 -8.57 9.52
N PHE A 155 9.07 -9.70 8.84
CA PHE A 155 9.89 -10.89 9.06
C PHE A 155 11.39 -10.59 8.89
N LEU A 156 11.75 -9.89 7.80
CA LEU A 156 13.14 -9.50 7.58
C LEU A 156 13.65 -8.56 8.68
N LEU A 157 12.87 -7.55 9.05
CA LEU A 157 13.30 -6.48 9.97
C LEU A 157 13.27 -6.90 11.45
N GLU A 158 12.29 -7.72 11.84
CA GLU A 158 12.05 -8.08 13.24
C GLU A 158 12.71 -9.41 13.63
N GLU A 159 12.97 -10.29 12.66
CA GLU A 159 13.50 -11.63 12.94
C GLU A 159 14.84 -11.90 12.24
N VAL A 160 14.92 -11.75 10.89
CA VAL A 160 16.13 -12.17 10.15
C VAL A 160 17.32 -11.26 10.40
N LEU A 161 17.19 -9.94 10.21
CA LEU A 161 18.32 -9.01 10.37
C LEU A 161 18.85 -8.99 11.81
N PRO A 162 18.01 -8.96 12.87
CA PRO A 162 18.48 -9.08 14.24
C PRO A 162 19.16 -10.41 14.53
N GLU A 163 18.71 -11.53 13.94
CA GLU A 163 19.37 -12.83 14.11
C GLU A 163 20.75 -12.84 13.46
N VAL A 164 20.89 -12.29 12.24
CA VAL A 164 22.21 -12.15 11.59
C VAL A 164 23.21 -11.38 12.46
N GLU A 165 22.78 -10.32 13.15
CA GLU A 165 23.64 -9.52 14.05
C GLU A 165 24.06 -10.26 15.33
N ARG A 166 23.39 -11.36 15.70
CA ARG A 166 23.82 -12.23 16.83
C ARG A 166 25.00 -13.13 16.47
N HIS A 167 25.22 -13.33 15.17
CA HIS A 167 26.37 -14.12 14.69
C HIS A 167 27.65 -13.29 14.61
N THR A 168 28.76 -13.97 14.55
CA THR A 168 30.07 -13.38 14.27
C THR A 168 30.64 -13.99 13.01
N THR A 169 31.57 -13.29 12.38
CA THR A 169 32.38 -13.85 11.31
C THR A 169 33.29 -14.97 11.82
N ALA A 170 33.82 -15.82 10.93
CA ALA A 170 34.72 -16.92 11.30
C ALA A 170 35.97 -16.44 12.05
N ASP A 171 36.42 -15.22 11.84
CA ASP A 171 37.54 -14.57 12.53
C ASP A 171 37.11 -13.72 13.75
N GLY A 172 35.84 -13.85 14.19
CA GLY A 172 35.33 -13.28 15.44
C GLY A 172 34.88 -11.82 15.37
N ARG A 173 34.79 -11.22 14.19
CA ARG A 173 34.25 -9.86 14.05
C ARG A 173 32.73 -9.84 14.28
N ALA A 174 32.23 -8.86 15.04
CA ALA A 174 30.80 -8.64 15.19
C ALA A 174 30.17 -8.18 13.87
N ILE A 175 28.98 -8.70 13.56
CA ILE A 175 28.20 -8.26 12.41
C ILE A 175 27.29 -7.11 12.85
N LYS A 176 27.43 -5.97 12.18
CA LYS A 176 26.60 -4.77 12.39
C LYS A 176 26.00 -4.35 11.07
N LEU A 177 24.69 -4.22 11.02
CA LEU A 177 23.93 -3.87 9.81
C LEU A 177 23.41 -2.44 9.90
N SER A 178 23.59 -1.64 8.84
CA SER A 178 23.02 -0.30 8.80
C SER A 178 21.50 -0.35 8.91
N THR A 179 20.92 0.56 9.68
CA THR A 179 19.46 0.75 9.81
C THR A 179 18.94 1.87 8.89
N ASP A 180 19.84 2.59 8.21
CA ASP A 180 19.44 3.60 7.23
C ASP A 180 18.82 2.91 6.00
N PRO A 181 17.60 3.27 5.60
CA PRO A 181 16.97 2.69 4.40
C PRO A 181 17.77 2.96 3.12
N ASN A 182 18.58 4.02 3.09
CA ASN A 182 19.44 4.34 1.96
C ASN A 182 20.63 3.39 1.80
N ASP A 183 21.00 2.70 2.87
CA ASP A 183 22.07 1.71 2.91
C ASP A 183 21.56 0.28 2.66
N ARG A 184 20.28 0.11 2.34
CA ARG A 184 19.68 -1.21 2.18
C ARG A 184 19.10 -1.42 0.80
N ALA A 185 19.53 -2.54 0.20
CA ALA A 185 19.05 -3.05 -1.08
C ALA A 185 18.40 -4.42 -0.89
N ILE A 186 17.48 -4.78 -1.77
CA ILE A 186 16.81 -6.08 -1.79
C ILE A 186 16.60 -6.52 -3.24
N GLY A 187 16.68 -7.82 -3.53
CA GLY A 187 16.47 -8.31 -4.88
C GLY A 187 16.14 -9.79 -4.95
N GLY A 188 15.73 -10.23 -6.12
CA GLY A 188 15.42 -11.62 -6.39
C GLY A 188 15.01 -11.84 -7.84
N GLY A 189 14.71 -13.10 -8.17
CA GLY A 189 14.17 -13.51 -9.47
C GLY A 189 12.74 -14.04 -9.32
N SER A 190 11.91 -13.86 -10.34
CA SER A 190 10.54 -14.40 -10.41
C SER A 190 9.70 -13.93 -9.21
N THR A 191 9.15 -14.85 -8.44
CA THR A 191 8.47 -14.61 -7.17
C THR A 191 9.34 -13.84 -6.17
N GLY A 192 10.66 -14.09 -6.13
CA GLY A 192 11.60 -13.32 -5.31
C GLY A 192 11.73 -11.84 -5.75
N ALA A 193 11.52 -11.54 -7.01
CA ALA A 193 11.57 -10.18 -7.55
C ALA A 193 10.36 -9.34 -7.11
N ILE A 194 9.14 -9.89 -7.22
CA ILE A 194 7.95 -9.19 -6.74
C ILE A 194 7.99 -9.05 -5.21
N ALA A 195 8.49 -10.06 -4.49
CA ALA A 195 8.69 -9.99 -3.06
C ALA A 195 9.65 -8.86 -2.66
N ALA A 196 10.78 -8.71 -3.36
CA ALA A 196 11.73 -7.62 -3.15
C ALA A 196 11.08 -6.25 -3.39
N PHE A 197 10.30 -6.11 -4.46
CA PHE A 197 9.53 -4.90 -4.70
C PHE A 197 8.50 -4.65 -3.61
N THR A 198 7.73 -5.67 -3.20
CA THR A 198 6.73 -5.57 -2.12
C THR A 198 7.36 -5.11 -0.81
N VAL A 199 8.49 -5.70 -0.40
CA VAL A 199 9.20 -5.29 0.83
C VAL A 199 9.59 -3.81 0.79
N ALA A 200 10.19 -3.35 -0.30
CA ALA A 200 10.59 -1.95 -0.44
C ALA A 200 9.37 -1.01 -0.60
N TRP A 201 8.32 -1.46 -1.28
CA TRP A 201 7.07 -0.72 -1.45
C TRP A 201 6.34 -0.51 -0.12
N GLU A 202 6.23 -1.56 0.69
CA GLU A 202 5.57 -1.50 1.99
C GLU A 202 6.42 -0.80 3.06
N ARG A 203 7.76 -0.93 2.98
CA ARG A 203 8.69 -0.36 3.95
C ARG A 203 9.81 0.46 3.28
N PRO A 204 9.47 1.59 2.62
CA PRO A 204 10.45 2.51 2.02
C PRO A 204 11.31 3.21 3.07
N ASP A 205 10.91 3.15 4.34
CA ASP A 205 11.66 3.54 5.52
C ASP A 205 12.73 2.52 5.93
N ALA A 206 12.77 1.36 5.27
CA ALA A 206 13.73 0.29 5.55
C ALA A 206 14.56 -0.13 4.33
N PHE A 207 14.01 -0.09 3.11
CA PHE A 207 14.69 -0.47 1.87
C PHE A 207 14.37 0.53 0.76
N ARG A 208 15.40 0.99 0.02
CA ARG A 208 15.23 1.96 -1.07
C ARG A 208 15.76 1.52 -2.43
N ARG A 209 16.46 0.39 -2.52
CA ARG A 209 17.08 -0.11 -3.75
C ARG A 209 16.56 -1.50 -4.06
N VAL A 210 16.03 -1.70 -5.26
CA VAL A 210 15.37 -2.96 -5.66
C VAL A 210 16.00 -3.50 -6.93
N PHE A 211 16.41 -4.77 -6.92
CA PHE A 211 16.75 -5.54 -8.10
C PHE A 211 15.63 -6.55 -8.39
N SER A 212 14.97 -6.41 -9.54
CA SER A 212 13.83 -7.22 -9.96
C SER A 212 14.15 -7.92 -11.28
N ALA A 213 14.44 -9.20 -11.23
CA ALA A 213 14.71 -10.04 -12.41
C ALA A 213 13.50 -10.94 -12.72
N ILE A 214 13.05 -10.98 -13.99
CA ILE A 214 11.93 -11.84 -14.44
C ILE A 214 10.73 -11.78 -13.46
N GLY A 215 10.31 -10.58 -13.07
CA GLY A 215 9.42 -10.36 -11.93
C GLY A 215 7.99 -10.88 -12.13
N THR A 216 7.43 -11.53 -11.11
CA THR A 216 6.08 -12.12 -11.12
C THR A 216 4.99 -11.06 -10.90
N TYR A 217 4.93 -10.03 -11.74
CA TYR A 217 3.87 -9.00 -11.68
C TYR A 217 2.57 -9.46 -12.37
N VAL A 218 2.25 -10.72 -12.27
CA VAL A 218 1.09 -11.39 -12.88
C VAL A 218 0.03 -11.78 -11.83
N GLY A 219 -1.05 -12.42 -12.27
CA GLY A 219 -2.24 -12.73 -11.48
C GLY A 219 -2.09 -13.78 -10.36
N MET A 220 -0.90 -14.18 -9.95
CA MET A 220 -0.71 -15.23 -8.93
C MET A 220 -1.18 -14.70 -7.57
N ARG A 221 -1.08 -13.81 -6.94
CA ARG A 221 -1.62 -13.29 -5.66
C ARG A 221 -1.87 -11.78 -5.72
N GLY A 222 -2.31 -11.32 -6.89
CA GLY A 222 -2.64 -9.92 -7.11
C GLY A 222 -1.43 -9.05 -7.46
N GLY A 223 -0.33 -9.64 -7.95
CA GLY A 223 0.86 -8.92 -8.39
C GLY A 223 0.58 -7.91 -9.50
N GLU A 224 -0.39 -8.21 -10.36
CA GLU A 224 -0.86 -7.35 -11.44
C GLU A 224 -1.46 -6.02 -10.97
N GLN A 225 -1.88 -5.92 -9.72
CA GLN A 225 -2.43 -4.68 -9.19
C GLN A 225 -1.34 -3.61 -8.94
N TYR A 226 -0.07 -3.99 -8.85
CA TYR A 226 1.00 -3.03 -8.61
C TYR A 226 1.12 -1.97 -9.71
N TYR A 227 0.99 -2.33 -10.99
CA TYR A 227 1.10 -1.33 -12.05
C TYR A 227 -0.08 -0.36 -12.10
N VAL A 228 -1.20 -0.67 -11.45
CA VAL A 228 -2.31 0.27 -11.23
C VAL A 228 -2.06 1.13 -10.00
N LEU A 229 -1.69 0.51 -8.87
CA LEU A 229 -1.46 1.20 -7.60
C LEU A 229 -0.29 2.19 -7.68
N VAL A 230 0.82 1.79 -8.30
CA VAL A 230 2.00 2.64 -8.51
C VAL A 230 1.63 3.96 -9.20
N ARG A 231 0.74 3.93 -10.20
CA ARG A 231 0.30 5.13 -10.94
C ARG A 231 -0.53 6.10 -10.11
N LYS A 232 -1.16 5.62 -9.06
CA LYS A 232 -2.09 6.39 -8.21
C LYS A 232 -1.49 6.78 -6.87
N THR A 233 -0.43 6.11 -6.45
CA THR A 233 0.20 6.33 -5.15
C THR A 233 1.25 7.42 -5.24
N ASP A 234 1.31 8.27 -4.21
CA ASP A 234 2.40 9.22 -4.00
C ASP A 234 3.76 8.51 -4.09
N PRO A 235 4.68 8.93 -4.98
CA PRO A 235 5.91 8.20 -5.24
C PRO A 235 6.76 8.00 -3.99
N LYS A 236 7.16 6.77 -3.76
CA LYS A 236 8.06 6.39 -2.65
C LYS A 236 9.53 6.56 -3.08
N PRO A 237 10.47 6.81 -2.17
CA PRO A 237 11.88 7.04 -2.50
C PRO A 237 12.58 5.72 -2.85
N LEU A 238 12.22 5.11 -3.97
CA LEU A 238 12.75 3.84 -4.45
C LEU A 238 13.51 4.00 -5.75
N ARG A 239 14.62 3.25 -5.88
CA ARG A 239 15.40 3.04 -7.09
C ARG A 239 15.28 1.58 -7.49
N ILE A 240 14.86 1.30 -8.73
CA ILE A 240 14.46 -0.03 -9.16
C ILE A 240 15.17 -0.40 -10.47
N PHE A 241 15.94 -1.48 -10.48
CA PHE A 241 16.48 -2.08 -11.69
C PHE A 241 15.63 -3.29 -12.07
N MET A 242 15.13 -3.32 -13.31
CA MET A 242 14.30 -4.41 -13.83
C MET A 242 15.00 -5.14 -14.97
N GLN A 243 14.83 -6.46 -15.03
CA GLN A 243 15.30 -7.29 -16.13
C GLN A 243 14.23 -8.31 -16.48
N ASP A 244 14.04 -8.55 -17.78
CA ASP A 244 13.19 -9.61 -18.30
C ASP A 244 13.59 -9.99 -19.74
N GLY A 245 13.07 -11.10 -20.23
CA GLY A 245 13.25 -11.59 -21.60
C GLY A 245 11.94 -11.64 -22.38
N VAL A 246 12.00 -11.35 -23.68
CA VAL A 246 10.80 -11.30 -24.55
C VAL A 246 10.10 -12.65 -24.72
N HIS A 247 10.75 -13.76 -24.35
CA HIS A 247 10.17 -15.10 -24.36
C HIS A 247 9.78 -15.59 -22.97
N ASP A 248 9.64 -14.68 -22.01
CA ASP A 248 9.11 -14.96 -20.67
C ASP A 248 7.59 -14.79 -20.64
N GLU A 249 6.88 -15.60 -21.45
CA GLU A 249 5.45 -15.42 -21.65
C GLU A 249 4.62 -16.09 -20.53
N TRP A 250 4.72 -17.43 -20.38
CA TRP A 250 3.83 -18.19 -19.49
C TRP A 250 4.54 -19.25 -18.63
N PRO A 251 5.58 -18.92 -17.87
CA PRO A 251 6.36 -19.94 -17.13
C PRO A 251 5.56 -20.65 -16.03
N GLY A 252 4.56 -20.01 -15.46
CA GLY A 252 3.65 -20.59 -14.47
C GLY A 252 2.34 -21.15 -15.06
N GLY A 253 2.16 -21.03 -16.37
CA GLY A 253 0.94 -21.36 -17.10
C GLY A 253 0.19 -20.12 -17.60
N PRO A 254 -0.52 -20.24 -18.73
CA PRO A 254 -1.23 -19.12 -19.37
C PRO A 254 -2.33 -18.51 -18.48
N GLU A 255 -2.88 -19.27 -17.54
CA GLU A 255 -3.88 -18.80 -16.58
C GLU A 255 -3.30 -17.82 -15.55
N MET A 256 -1.99 -17.85 -15.29
CA MET A 256 -1.32 -16.95 -14.37
C MET A 256 -1.01 -15.60 -15.00
N GLY A 257 -0.89 -15.53 -16.31
CA GLY A 257 -0.60 -14.34 -17.09
C GLY A 257 0.70 -14.42 -17.88
N ASP A 258 1.05 -13.33 -18.51
CA ASP A 258 2.24 -13.14 -19.34
C ASP A 258 3.25 -12.29 -18.57
N TRP A 259 4.42 -12.88 -18.22
CA TRP A 259 5.46 -12.20 -17.44
C TRP A 259 6.11 -11.07 -18.23
N TRP A 260 6.41 -11.29 -19.51
CA TRP A 260 7.00 -10.27 -20.37
C TRP A 260 6.11 -9.03 -20.46
N MET A 261 4.83 -9.20 -20.81
CA MET A 261 3.87 -8.11 -20.87
C MET A 261 3.73 -7.40 -19.50
N SER A 262 3.68 -8.15 -18.41
CA SER A 262 3.50 -7.62 -17.05
C SER A 262 4.71 -6.81 -16.58
N ASN A 263 5.94 -7.26 -16.88
CA ASN A 263 7.16 -6.51 -16.56
C ASN A 263 7.26 -5.22 -17.38
N GLN A 264 6.90 -5.24 -18.67
CA GLN A 264 6.80 -4.02 -19.49
C GLN A 264 5.77 -3.04 -18.91
N THR A 265 4.59 -3.53 -18.52
CA THR A 265 3.52 -2.72 -17.94
C THR A 265 3.96 -2.11 -16.61
N MET A 266 4.63 -2.90 -15.76
CA MET A 266 5.16 -2.43 -14.48
C MET A 266 6.24 -1.36 -14.67
N ASN A 267 7.19 -1.57 -15.59
CA ASN A 267 8.22 -0.57 -15.93
C ASN A 267 7.61 0.75 -16.41
N ARG A 268 6.61 0.68 -17.29
CA ARG A 268 5.89 1.89 -17.76
C ARG A 268 5.13 2.58 -16.63
N ALA A 269 4.54 1.82 -15.69
CA ALA A 269 3.87 2.37 -14.54
C ALA A 269 4.84 3.10 -13.59
N LEU A 270 5.99 2.51 -13.31
CA LEU A 270 7.06 3.12 -12.51
C LEU A 270 7.60 4.41 -13.15
N GLY A 271 7.91 4.38 -14.45
CA GLY A 271 8.36 5.57 -15.18
C GLY A 271 7.30 6.67 -15.20
N PHE A 272 6.02 6.35 -15.45
CA PHE A 272 4.91 7.31 -15.36
C PHE A 272 4.77 7.91 -13.96
N ALA A 273 4.90 7.10 -12.93
CA ALA A 273 4.77 7.58 -11.54
C ALA A 273 5.98 8.41 -11.06
N GLY A 274 7.07 8.47 -11.82
CA GLY A 274 8.26 9.26 -11.49
C GLY A 274 9.30 8.52 -10.66
N TYR A 275 9.32 7.17 -10.69
CA TYR A 275 10.38 6.41 -10.01
C TYR A 275 11.71 6.45 -10.77
N ASP A 276 12.84 6.39 -10.04
CA ASP A 276 14.17 6.16 -10.60
C ASP A 276 14.27 4.68 -11.02
N VAL A 277 13.80 4.39 -12.24
CA VAL A 277 13.74 3.04 -12.80
C VAL A 277 14.65 2.90 -14.02
N ARG A 278 15.42 1.80 -14.06
CA ARG A 278 16.17 1.34 -15.23
C ARG A 278 15.76 -0.09 -15.56
N HIS A 279 15.70 -0.41 -16.83
CA HIS A 279 15.44 -1.77 -17.28
C HIS A 279 16.45 -2.23 -18.34
N THR A 280 16.59 -3.55 -18.45
CA THR A 280 17.30 -4.20 -19.56
C THR A 280 16.48 -5.40 -20.00
N TRP A 281 15.99 -5.35 -21.23
CA TRP A 281 15.25 -6.43 -21.86
C TRP A 281 16.16 -7.31 -22.70
N GLY A 282 15.93 -8.62 -22.66
CA GLY A 282 16.67 -9.60 -23.44
C GLY A 282 15.78 -10.48 -24.32
N THR A 283 16.38 -11.52 -24.90
CA THR A 283 15.68 -12.52 -25.72
C THR A 283 15.50 -13.85 -24.98
N GLY A 284 15.70 -13.87 -23.66
CA GLY A 284 15.62 -15.07 -22.84
C GLY A 284 14.20 -15.50 -22.51
N THR A 285 14.12 -16.71 -21.96
CA THR A 285 12.93 -17.28 -21.32
C THR A 285 12.95 -17.00 -19.82
N HIS A 286 12.08 -17.66 -19.04
CA HIS A 286 12.02 -17.51 -17.58
C HIS A 286 13.20 -18.15 -16.86
N ASN A 287 14.39 -17.52 -16.94
CA ASN A 287 15.59 -18.00 -16.24
C ASN A 287 16.50 -16.86 -15.78
N GLY A 288 17.39 -17.16 -14.83
CA GLY A 288 18.27 -16.18 -14.20
C GLY A 288 19.57 -15.85 -14.97
N ASN A 289 19.83 -16.41 -16.18
CA ASN A 289 21.11 -16.28 -16.85
C ASN A 289 21.43 -14.83 -17.25
N GLN A 290 20.46 -14.15 -17.87
CA GLN A 290 20.62 -12.73 -18.22
C GLN A 290 20.77 -11.88 -16.96
N ALA A 291 19.94 -12.13 -15.93
CA ALA A 291 20.03 -11.41 -14.66
C ALA A 291 21.43 -11.54 -14.02
N ALA A 292 22.02 -12.75 -14.02
CA ALA A 292 23.37 -12.98 -13.51
C ALA A 292 24.43 -12.23 -14.33
N SER A 293 24.27 -12.15 -15.66
CA SER A 293 25.19 -11.41 -16.51
C SER A 293 25.12 -9.88 -16.30
N LEU A 294 23.94 -9.36 -15.93
CA LEU A 294 23.70 -7.94 -15.70
C LEU A 294 23.88 -7.50 -14.24
N PHE A 295 24.00 -8.45 -13.31
CA PHE A 295 24.00 -8.16 -11.88
C PHE A 295 25.10 -7.18 -11.46
N PRO A 296 26.35 -7.22 -11.96
CA PRO A 296 27.35 -6.20 -11.64
C PRO A 296 26.92 -4.79 -12.05
N ASP A 297 26.37 -4.62 -13.24
CA ASP A 297 25.92 -3.33 -13.74
C ASP A 297 24.66 -2.84 -13.00
N ALA A 298 23.77 -3.76 -12.64
CA ALA A 298 22.61 -3.45 -11.82
C ALA A 298 23.04 -2.94 -10.44
N MET A 299 24.02 -3.58 -9.79
CA MET A 299 24.54 -3.13 -8.50
C MET A 299 25.22 -1.77 -8.60
N ARG A 300 26.08 -1.52 -9.61
CA ARG A 300 26.65 -0.18 -9.84
C ARG A 300 25.56 0.88 -9.99
N TRP A 301 24.52 0.58 -10.72
CA TRP A 301 23.43 1.52 -10.93
C TRP A 301 22.58 1.73 -9.68
N LEU A 302 22.27 0.68 -8.93
CA LEU A 302 21.53 0.78 -7.69
C LEU A 302 22.29 1.59 -6.63
N TRP A 303 23.61 1.45 -6.55
CA TRP A 303 24.47 2.15 -5.60
C TRP A 303 25.07 3.46 -6.16
N LYS A 304 24.72 3.84 -7.40
CA LYS A 304 25.16 5.15 -7.96
C LYS A 304 24.82 6.28 -6.97
N ASP A 305 25.71 7.24 -6.89
CA ASP A 305 25.56 8.44 -6.03
C ASP A 305 25.54 8.18 -4.52
N TRP A 306 25.69 6.93 -4.06
CA TRP A 306 25.81 6.66 -2.64
C TRP A 306 27.01 7.42 -2.07
N PRO A 307 26.91 8.08 -0.87
CA PRO A 307 25.84 7.95 0.14
C PRO A 307 24.66 8.95 -0.05
N ALA A 308 24.57 9.67 -1.14
CA ALA A 308 23.42 10.55 -1.38
C ALA A 308 22.10 9.75 -1.33
N PRO A 309 21.06 10.27 -0.63
CA PRO A 309 19.83 9.52 -0.44
C PRO A 309 19.04 9.37 -1.74
N VAL A 310 18.48 8.18 -1.96
CA VAL A 310 17.44 7.98 -2.96
C VAL A 310 16.23 8.82 -2.57
N ARG A 311 15.71 9.61 -3.51
CA ARG A 311 14.56 10.49 -3.31
C ARG A 311 13.42 10.09 -4.22
N ALA A 312 12.20 10.31 -3.75
CA ALA A 312 11.03 10.30 -4.63
C ALA A 312 11.15 11.44 -5.64
N MET A 313 10.72 11.18 -6.88
CA MET A 313 10.63 12.18 -7.94
C MET A 313 9.21 12.74 -8.01
N GLU A 314 9.02 13.78 -8.78
CA GLU A 314 7.70 14.38 -8.98
C GLU A 314 6.77 13.37 -9.69
N PRO A 315 5.52 13.16 -9.17
CA PRO A 315 4.60 12.19 -9.74
C PRO A 315 4.15 12.60 -11.15
N GLY A 316 4.02 11.62 -12.04
CA GLY A 316 3.40 11.83 -13.36
C GLY A 316 1.87 11.98 -13.31
N ASN A 317 1.24 11.49 -12.24
CA ASN A 317 -0.21 11.55 -12.06
C ASN A 317 -0.69 13.01 -11.89
N PRO A 318 -1.58 13.53 -12.77
CA PRO A 318 -2.01 14.93 -12.74
C PRO A 318 -2.78 15.28 -11.47
N VAL A 319 -3.51 14.34 -10.86
CA VAL A 319 -4.22 14.57 -9.61
C VAL A 319 -3.23 14.69 -8.45
N LEU A 320 -2.23 13.80 -8.37
CA LEU A 320 -1.17 13.93 -7.36
C LEU A 320 -0.43 15.26 -7.51
N LYS A 321 -0.09 15.68 -8.74
CA LYS A 321 0.52 17.01 -9.01
C LYS A 321 -0.36 18.16 -8.54
N ALA A 322 -1.67 18.03 -8.75
CA ALA A 322 -2.62 19.09 -8.36
C ALA A 322 -2.79 19.21 -6.85
N ILE A 323 -2.59 18.13 -6.10
CA ILE A 323 -2.85 18.12 -4.64
C ILE A 323 -1.58 18.20 -3.80
N LEU A 324 -0.45 17.65 -4.26
CA LEU A 324 0.79 17.60 -3.48
C LEU A 324 1.65 18.84 -3.67
N ARG A 325 2.26 19.32 -2.60
CA ARG A 325 3.31 20.34 -2.65
C ARG A 325 4.69 19.66 -2.72
N PRO A 326 5.54 20.01 -3.69
CA PRO A 326 6.89 19.49 -3.76
C PRO A 326 7.68 19.73 -2.47
N GLY A 327 8.31 18.68 -1.94
CA GLY A 327 9.11 18.76 -0.72
C GLY A 327 8.32 18.72 0.59
N GLU A 328 6.99 18.75 0.55
CA GLU A 328 6.14 18.56 1.71
C GLU A 328 5.83 17.07 1.92
N ASP A 329 6.00 16.60 3.14
CA ASP A 329 5.69 15.23 3.56
C ASP A 329 4.92 15.22 4.87
N TRP A 330 4.49 14.07 5.31
CA TRP A 330 3.77 13.89 6.55
C TRP A 330 4.63 14.29 7.76
N GLN A 331 4.07 15.12 8.61
CA GLN A 331 4.66 15.56 9.88
C GLN A 331 3.77 15.12 11.04
N VAL A 332 4.36 14.69 12.14
CA VAL A 332 3.60 14.38 13.36
C VAL A 332 3.09 15.69 13.96
N ALA A 333 1.79 15.81 14.07
CA ALA A 333 1.11 16.94 14.71
C ALA A 333 0.75 16.63 16.17
N ALA A 334 0.37 15.38 16.49
CA ALA A 334 0.13 14.92 17.85
C ALA A 334 0.53 13.45 18.02
N ASP A 335 0.88 13.03 19.22
CA ASP A 335 1.29 11.69 19.61
C ASP A 335 0.47 11.17 20.79
N GLY A 336 0.46 9.85 21.02
CA GLY A 336 -0.34 9.23 22.09
C GLY A 336 -1.85 9.21 21.80
N CYS A 337 -2.27 9.31 20.54
CA CYS A 337 -3.64 9.48 20.09
C CYS A 337 -4.32 8.15 19.69
N ALA A 338 -4.07 7.05 20.38
CA ALA A 338 -4.46 5.70 19.97
C ALA A 338 -5.97 5.51 19.70
N SER A 339 -6.83 6.27 20.35
CA SER A 339 -8.29 6.18 20.23
C SER A 339 -8.93 7.31 19.41
N VAL A 340 -8.13 8.16 18.77
CA VAL A 340 -8.67 9.27 17.98
C VAL A 340 -9.23 8.72 16.65
N THR A 341 -10.52 8.88 16.47
CA THR A 341 -11.27 8.49 15.26
C THR A 341 -11.96 9.66 14.59
N THR A 342 -12.03 10.82 15.25
CA THR A 342 -12.64 12.04 14.73
C THR A 342 -11.67 13.20 14.85
N LEU A 343 -11.51 13.94 13.77
CA LEU A 343 -10.81 15.22 13.69
C LEU A 343 -11.76 16.24 13.05
N ALA A 344 -11.82 17.45 13.55
CA ALA A 344 -12.59 18.52 12.94
C ALA A 344 -11.90 19.88 13.12
N ALA A 345 -12.10 20.77 12.15
CA ALA A 345 -11.57 22.12 12.18
C ALA A 345 -12.70 23.14 12.41
N ASN A 346 -12.42 24.16 13.24
CA ASN A 346 -13.29 25.30 13.43
C ASN A 346 -13.12 26.31 12.28
N GLN A 347 -13.87 27.44 12.35
CA GLN A 347 -13.85 28.48 11.29
C GLN A 347 -12.50 29.19 11.14
N LYS A 348 -11.60 29.09 12.14
CA LYS A 348 -10.24 29.63 12.07
C LYS A 348 -9.23 28.61 11.52
N GLY A 349 -9.68 27.41 11.13
CA GLY A 349 -8.82 26.31 10.71
C GLY A 349 -8.05 25.62 11.83
N GLN A 350 -8.35 25.93 13.09
CA GLN A 350 -7.79 25.22 14.24
C GLN A 350 -8.39 23.82 14.28
N VAL A 351 -7.55 22.80 14.44
CA VAL A 351 -7.95 21.38 14.41
C VAL A 351 -8.06 20.83 15.82
N PHE A 352 -9.11 20.09 16.06
CA PHE A 352 -9.44 19.51 17.36
C PHE A 352 -9.61 18.00 17.27
N TYR A 353 -9.46 17.33 18.41
CA TYR A 353 -9.72 15.91 18.63
C TYR A 353 -10.52 15.72 19.94
N PRO A 354 -11.25 14.60 20.12
CA PRO A 354 -11.99 14.35 21.36
C PRO A 354 -11.02 14.22 22.54
N ALA A 355 -11.26 14.99 23.61
CA ALA A 355 -10.52 14.90 24.86
C ALA A 355 -11.17 13.95 25.87
N GLN A 356 -10.46 13.63 26.94
CA GLN A 356 -11.00 12.85 28.06
C GLN A 356 -12.06 13.66 28.82
N GLY A 357 -13.27 13.14 28.88
CA GLY A 357 -14.42 13.82 29.53
C GLY A 357 -15.27 14.58 28.50
N ALA A 358 -16.27 13.91 27.90
CA ALA A 358 -17.23 14.60 27.02
C ALA A 358 -17.97 15.72 27.81
N PRO A 359 -18.17 16.93 27.22
CA PRO A 359 -18.09 17.29 25.81
C PRO A 359 -16.80 18.03 25.40
N GLU A 360 -15.69 17.80 26.05
CA GLU A 360 -14.46 18.54 25.81
C GLU A 360 -13.73 18.05 24.56
N VAL A 361 -13.25 18.99 23.74
CA VAL A 361 -12.36 18.77 22.59
C VAL A 361 -11.05 19.53 22.84
N SER A 362 -9.93 18.93 22.46
CA SER A 362 -8.60 19.53 22.58
C SER A 362 -8.07 20.00 21.24
N GLU A 363 -7.41 21.17 21.24
CA GLU A 363 -6.80 21.73 20.04
C GLU A 363 -5.43 21.09 19.73
N ILE A 364 -5.19 20.81 18.45
CA ILE A 364 -3.87 20.49 17.91
C ILE A 364 -3.21 21.79 17.47
N VAL A 365 -2.28 22.32 18.27
CA VAL A 365 -1.63 23.60 17.97
C VAL A 365 -0.71 23.48 16.76
N ALA A 366 -1.02 24.21 15.69
CA ALA A 366 -0.19 24.26 14.49
C ALA A 366 1.14 25.00 14.76
N GLY A 367 2.30 24.39 14.41
CA GLY A 367 3.61 25.04 14.48
C GLY A 367 4.45 24.78 15.73
N GLY A 368 3.92 24.00 16.70
CA GLY A 368 4.63 23.63 17.92
C GLY A 368 5.26 22.22 17.88
N LYS A 369 5.86 21.79 18.99
CA LYS A 369 6.19 20.38 19.22
C LYS A 369 4.89 19.57 19.15
N PRO A 370 4.93 18.26 18.75
CA PRO A 370 3.75 17.41 18.75
C PRO A 370 3.03 17.49 20.10
N VAL A 371 1.71 17.69 20.07
CA VAL A 371 0.88 17.69 21.27
C VAL A 371 0.76 16.25 21.75
N LEU A 372 0.91 16.03 23.05
CA LEU A 372 0.62 14.72 23.64
C LEU A 372 -0.89 14.62 23.84
N CYS A 373 -1.56 13.68 23.17
CA CYS A 373 -2.99 13.47 23.38
C CYS A 373 -3.25 12.94 24.81
N SER A 374 -4.15 13.61 25.52
CA SER A 374 -4.74 13.01 26.72
C SER A 374 -5.59 11.81 26.28
N GLN A 375 -5.38 10.62 26.86
CA GLN A 375 -6.11 9.40 26.50
C GLN A 375 -7.62 9.59 26.69
N PRO A 376 -8.47 9.58 25.64
CA PRO A 376 -9.91 9.67 25.84
C PRO A 376 -10.47 8.31 26.26
N ALA A 377 -11.34 8.31 27.24
CA ALA A 377 -12.33 7.25 27.39
C ALA A 377 -13.36 7.45 26.27
N ALA A 378 -13.53 6.46 25.38
CA ALA A 378 -14.47 6.44 24.25
C ALA A 378 -14.64 7.80 23.52
N ALA A 379 -13.93 7.95 22.39
CA ALA A 379 -14.00 9.15 21.56
C ALA A 379 -15.43 9.42 21.05
N ALA A 380 -16.04 10.49 21.50
CA ALA A 380 -17.33 10.95 20.99
C ALA A 380 -17.13 11.64 19.64
N PRO A 381 -17.88 11.28 18.57
CA PRO A 381 -17.88 12.03 17.33
C PRO A 381 -18.31 13.48 17.55
N PHE A 382 -17.67 14.41 16.84
CA PHE A 382 -18.02 15.82 16.92
C PHE A 382 -17.77 16.54 15.59
N ALA A 383 -18.40 17.70 15.40
CA ALA A 383 -18.17 18.59 14.28
C ALA A 383 -18.39 20.06 14.72
N PHE A 384 -17.92 21.00 13.91
CA PHE A 384 -18.23 22.42 14.08
C PHE A 384 -19.37 22.83 13.17
N GLY A 385 -20.20 23.78 13.61
CA GLY A 385 -21.24 24.40 12.83
C GLY A 385 -20.85 25.78 12.28
N ALA A 386 -21.66 26.32 11.36
CA ALA A 386 -21.52 27.67 10.84
C ALA A 386 -21.69 28.76 11.91
N ASP A 387 -22.40 28.44 12.98
CA ASP A 387 -22.62 29.27 14.15
C ASP A 387 -21.44 29.35 15.12
N GLY A 388 -20.35 28.64 14.83
CA GLY A 388 -19.14 28.57 15.66
C GLY A 388 -19.23 27.61 16.84
N ARG A 389 -20.35 26.91 17.01
CA ARG A 389 -20.52 25.93 18.09
C ARG A 389 -19.87 24.59 17.70
N VAL A 390 -19.51 23.84 18.75
CA VAL A 390 -19.14 22.44 18.65
C VAL A 390 -20.36 21.55 18.88
N TYR A 391 -20.61 20.63 17.99
CA TYR A 391 -21.70 19.64 18.02
C TYR A 391 -21.09 18.31 18.42
N VAL A 392 -21.38 17.83 19.62
CA VAL A 392 -20.77 16.60 20.17
C VAL A 392 -21.83 15.54 20.38
N ALA A 393 -21.59 14.33 19.87
CA ALA A 393 -22.45 13.17 20.10
C ALA A 393 -22.39 12.76 21.60
N ARG A 394 -23.54 12.37 22.14
CA ARG A 394 -23.68 11.97 23.55
C ARG A 394 -23.69 10.44 23.68
N THR A 395 -23.18 9.96 24.80
CA THR A 395 -23.25 8.53 25.15
C THR A 395 -24.70 8.06 25.38
N GLU A 396 -25.56 8.94 25.90
CA GLU A 396 -27.00 8.66 26.12
C GLU A 396 -27.84 8.85 24.83
N GLY A 397 -27.19 9.15 23.73
CA GLY A 397 -27.81 9.38 22.43
C GLY A 397 -28.14 10.84 22.14
N GLY A 398 -28.05 11.19 20.86
CA GLY A 398 -28.24 12.55 20.34
C GLY A 398 -26.95 13.36 20.27
N VAL A 399 -27.09 14.64 19.94
CA VAL A 399 -26.01 15.60 19.73
C VAL A 399 -26.29 16.86 20.57
N THR A 400 -25.30 17.34 21.30
CA THR A 400 -25.35 18.65 21.97
C THR A 400 -24.57 19.68 21.20
N ALA A 401 -25.10 20.89 21.04
CA ALA A 401 -24.40 22.04 20.48
C ALA A 401 -24.01 22.99 21.63
N THR A 402 -22.72 23.25 21.83
CA THR A 402 -22.19 24.09 22.87
C THR A 402 -21.20 25.11 22.33
N ASP A 403 -21.13 26.30 22.92
CA ASP A 403 -20.03 27.22 22.70
C ASP A 403 -18.75 26.63 23.31
N GLN A 404 -17.60 26.80 22.67
CA GLN A 404 -16.31 26.27 23.16
C GLN A 404 -15.95 26.71 24.58
N ALA A 405 -16.57 27.79 25.08
CA ALA A 405 -16.30 28.40 26.38
C ALA A 405 -17.49 28.34 27.36
N ALA A 406 -18.66 27.81 26.97
CA ALA A 406 -19.88 27.93 27.79
C ALA A 406 -20.35 26.57 28.34
N HIS A 407 -20.42 26.46 29.65
CA HIS A 407 -21.05 25.36 30.41
C HIS A 407 -22.54 25.67 30.67
N GLY A 408 -23.36 25.83 29.62
CA GLY A 408 -24.81 26.07 29.75
C GLY A 408 -25.65 24.83 29.44
N PRO A 409 -26.96 24.84 29.82
CA PRO A 409 -27.86 23.74 29.43
C PRO A 409 -27.97 23.65 27.90
N ALA A 410 -27.44 22.57 27.35
CA ALA A 410 -27.41 22.34 25.92
C ALA A 410 -28.70 21.66 25.47
N ASN A 411 -29.33 22.18 24.41
CA ASN A 411 -30.39 21.44 23.72
C ASN A 411 -29.83 20.18 23.09
N VAL A 412 -30.51 19.03 23.30
CA VAL A 412 -30.16 17.75 22.68
C VAL A 412 -30.94 17.61 21.37
N LEU A 413 -30.22 17.62 20.29
CA LEU A 413 -30.76 17.32 18.95
C LEU A 413 -30.70 15.82 18.69
N GLY A 414 -31.67 15.25 17.99
CA GLY A 414 -31.66 13.83 17.62
C GLY A 414 -31.64 12.87 18.81
N GLN A 415 -32.32 13.19 19.92
CA GLN A 415 -32.35 12.38 21.13
C GLN A 415 -32.63 10.90 20.84
N GLY A 416 -31.87 9.99 21.48
CA GLY A 416 -32.00 8.54 21.35
C GLY A 416 -31.23 7.94 20.16
N LEU A 417 -30.52 8.74 19.35
CA LEU A 417 -29.66 8.24 18.27
C LEU A 417 -28.24 8.04 18.78
N ASN A 418 -27.70 6.83 18.65
CA ASN A 418 -26.34 6.49 19.00
C ASN A 418 -25.39 6.83 17.82
N ILE A 419 -24.93 8.08 17.78
CA ILE A 419 -24.18 8.65 16.65
C ILE A 419 -22.77 8.06 16.56
N GLY A 420 -22.42 7.57 15.39
CA GLY A 420 -21.08 7.07 15.02
C GLY A 420 -20.23 8.09 14.26
N SER A 421 -20.85 8.94 13.44
CA SER A 421 -20.22 10.07 12.76
C SER A 421 -21.28 11.10 12.37
N LEU A 422 -20.89 12.38 12.26
CA LEU A 422 -21.80 13.46 11.89
C LEU A 422 -21.10 14.54 11.07
N THR A 423 -21.91 15.27 10.29
CA THR A 423 -21.52 16.49 9.60
C THR A 423 -22.60 17.55 9.78
N VAL A 424 -22.20 18.78 10.07
CA VAL A 424 -23.14 19.91 10.30
C VAL A 424 -23.13 20.79 9.07
N CYS A 425 -24.30 20.99 8.48
CA CYS A 425 -24.50 21.81 7.31
C CYS A 425 -24.52 23.32 7.64
N ASN A 426 -24.40 24.14 6.62
CA ASN A 426 -24.45 25.60 6.78
C ASN A 426 -25.73 26.13 7.44
N ASN A 427 -26.88 25.48 7.18
CA ASN A 427 -28.19 25.81 7.77
C ASN A 427 -28.41 25.25 9.17
N GLY A 428 -27.42 24.55 9.76
CA GLY A 428 -27.52 23.92 11.07
C GLY A 428 -28.14 22.52 11.08
N ASP A 429 -28.60 22.00 9.95
CA ASP A 429 -29.03 20.61 9.83
C ASP A 429 -27.81 19.67 9.94
N ILE A 430 -28.04 18.46 10.45
CA ILE A 430 -26.97 17.48 10.69
C ILE A 430 -27.29 16.21 9.89
N TYR A 431 -26.38 15.76 9.05
CA TYR A 431 -26.38 14.38 8.59
C TYR A 431 -25.54 13.55 9.54
N ALA A 432 -26.10 12.43 9.99
CA ALA A 432 -25.44 11.55 10.94
C ALA A 432 -25.59 10.08 10.53
N VAL A 433 -24.55 9.29 10.75
CA VAL A 433 -24.62 7.83 10.73
C VAL A 433 -24.57 7.30 12.14
N THR A 434 -25.41 6.30 12.46
CA THR A 434 -25.47 5.69 13.78
C THR A 434 -24.63 4.43 13.84
N ARG A 435 -24.31 3.98 15.07
CA ARG A 435 -23.62 2.70 15.32
C ARG A 435 -24.50 1.49 14.96
N GLU A 436 -25.81 1.68 14.81
CA GLU A 436 -26.78 0.73 14.28
C GLU A 436 -26.81 0.68 12.76
N ASN A 437 -25.86 1.37 12.09
CA ASN A 437 -25.75 1.40 10.62
C ASN A 437 -26.95 2.03 9.91
N GLU A 438 -27.43 3.13 10.43
CA GLU A 438 -28.50 3.94 9.84
C GLU A 438 -27.99 5.34 9.48
N LEU A 439 -28.55 5.93 8.41
CA LEU A 439 -28.34 7.32 8.02
C LEU A 439 -29.55 8.17 8.45
N TRP A 440 -29.28 9.27 9.13
CA TRP A 440 -30.28 10.18 9.65
C TRP A 440 -30.02 11.63 9.25
N LEU A 441 -31.10 12.38 9.03
CA LEU A 441 -31.11 13.83 9.00
C LEU A 441 -31.71 14.32 10.32
N ILE A 442 -30.97 15.16 11.03
CA ILE A 442 -31.41 15.84 12.25
C ILE A 442 -31.50 17.31 11.90
N ARG A 443 -32.70 17.86 11.94
CA ARG A 443 -32.96 19.27 11.66
C ARG A 443 -32.42 20.16 12.77
N ALA A 444 -32.14 21.43 12.45
CA ALA A 444 -31.75 22.42 13.42
C ALA A 444 -32.83 22.67 14.51
N ASN A 445 -34.10 22.37 14.21
CA ASN A 445 -35.21 22.43 15.17
C ASN A 445 -35.37 21.17 16.05
N GLY A 446 -34.52 20.15 15.83
CA GLY A 446 -34.52 18.88 16.59
C GLY A 446 -35.35 17.74 15.94
N GLU A 447 -36.13 18.03 14.91
CA GLU A 447 -36.81 16.97 14.14
C GLU A 447 -35.78 15.99 13.53
N LYS A 448 -36.10 14.69 13.51
CA LYS A 448 -35.23 13.67 12.94
C LYS A 448 -35.95 12.83 11.91
N VAL A 449 -35.27 12.58 10.78
CA VAL A 449 -35.77 11.80 9.66
C VAL A 449 -34.76 10.71 9.34
N ARG A 450 -35.18 9.45 9.40
CA ARG A 450 -34.33 8.34 8.93
C ARG A 450 -34.31 8.33 7.42
N LEU A 451 -33.12 8.47 6.83
CA LEU A 451 -32.89 8.53 5.39
C LEU A 451 -32.59 7.15 4.80
N ASP A 452 -31.79 6.32 5.51
CA ASP A 452 -31.43 4.97 5.06
C ASP A 452 -31.09 4.07 6.27
N LYS A 453 -30.96 2.77 6.00
CA LYS A 453 -30.62 1.74 6.98
C LYS A 453 -29.81 0.61 6.32
N ASP A 454 -29.40 -0.37 7.11
CA ASP A 454 -28.67 -1.56 6.64
C ASP A 454 -27.34 -1.19 5.94
N LEU A 455 -26.66 -0.15 6.44
CA LEU A 455 -25.33 0.24 5.99
C LEU A 455 -24.28 -0.76 6.49
N LYS A 456 -23.12 -0.82 5.85
CA LYS A 456 -22.06 -1.78 6.18
C LYS A 456 -20.93 -1.11 6.98
N GLY A 457 -21.10 -1.03 8.31
CA GLY A 457 -20.13 -0.35 9.17
C GLY A 457 -20.01 1.14 8.82
N ALA A 458 -21.13 1.88 8.89
CA ALA A 458 -21.15 3.31 8.59
C ALA A 458 -20.20 4.07 9.51
N SER A 459 -19.19 4.72 8.95
CA SER A 459 -18.04 5.25 9.69
C SER A 459 -17.73 6.72 9.40
N GLY A 460 -18.32 7.30 8.35
CA GLY A 460 -18.14 8.69 7.99
C GLY A 460 -19.29 9.20 7.11
N VAL A 461 -19.59 10.49 7.22
CA VAL A 461 -20.57 11.17 6.37
C VAL A 461 -20.05 12.55 6.01
N ALA A 462 -20.15 12.93 4.73
CA ALA A 462 -19.75 14.25 4.26
C ALA A 462 -20.67 14.73 3.14
N LEU A 463 -20.91 16.05 3.12
CA LEU A 463 -21.66 16.72 2.08
C LEU A 463 -20.70 17.28 1.02
N SER A 464 -21.06 17.16 -0.27
CA SER A 464 -20.29 17.83 -1.33
C SER A 464 -20.31 19.35 -1.15
N PRO A 465 -19.26 20.07 -1.62
CA PRO A 465 -19.17 21.53 -1.41
C PRO A 465 -20.29 22.34 -2.06
N ASP A 466 -21.00 21.78 -3.05
CA ASP A 466 -22.18 22.39 -3.66
C ASP A 466 -23.50 22.04 -2.96
N GLY A 467 -23.43 21.16 -1.93
CA GLY A 467 -24.59 20.72 -1.16
C GLY A 467 -25.53 19.74 -1.87
N LEU A 468 -25.14 19.21 -3.05
CA LEU A 468 -26.02 18.41 -3.90
C LEU A 468 -25.87 16.89 -3.67
N TRP A 469 -24.74 16.45 -3.10
CA TRP A 469 -24.42 15.04 -2.92
C TRP A 469 -23.95 14.75 -1.49
N LEU A 470 -24.45 13.65 -0.95
CA LEU A 470 -24.01 13.13 0.34
C LEU A 470 -23.21 11.86 0.15
N PHE A 471 -22.00 11.82 0.72
CA PHE A 471 -21.16 10.64 0.75
C PHE A 471 -21.22 9.96 2.11
N VAL A 472 -21.40 8.63 2.14
CA VAL A 472 -21.33 7.79 3.35
C VAL A 472 -20.24 6.75 3.18
N ALA A 473 -19.22 6.82 4.03
CA ALA A 473 -18.18 5.80 4.12
C ALA A 473 -18.69 4.56 4.87
N GLN A 474 -18.38 3.39 4.35
CA GLN A 474 -18.71 2.10 4.94
C GLN A 474 -17.42 1.34 5.25
N GLY A 475 -17.01 1.30 6.53
CA GLY A 475 -15.77 0.67 6.96
C GLY A 475 -15.70 -0.82 6.71
N LEU A 476 -16.83 -1.52 6.71
CA LEU A 476 -16.96 -2.95 6.46
C LEU A 476 -17.39 -3.26 5.01
N SER A 477 -17.01 -2.39 4.06
CA SER A 477 -17.34 -2.56 2.64
C SER A 477 -16.16 -2.16 1.75
N ARG A 478 -16.19 -2.67 0.52
CA ARG A 478 -15.30 -2.22 -0.57
C ARG A 478 -15.82 -0.95 -1.25
N THR A 479 -17.06 -0.55 -0.97
CA THR A 479 -17.69 0.62 -1.59
C THR A 479 -18.23 1.59 -0.57
N GLY A 480 -18.17 2.88 -0.90
CA GLY A 480 -18.90 3.95 -0.23
C GLY A 480 -20.15 4.33 -1.01
N LEU A 481 -21.12 4.89 -0.30
CA LEU A 481 -22.42 5.25 -0.88
C LEU A 481 -22.47 6.73 -1.24
N SER A 482 -23.14 7.04 -2.33
CA SER A 482 -23.55 8.37 -2.74
C SER A 482 -25.06 8.49 -2.74
N TYR A 483 -25.57 9.67 -2.35
CA TYR A 483 -26.97 10.01 -2.39
C TYR A 483 -27.12 11.42 -2.99
N ARG A 484 -28.17 11.62 -3.77
CA ARG A 484 -28.58 12.98 -4.16
C ARG A 484 -29.35 13.64 -3.03
N VAL A 485 -28.97 14.86 -2.68
CA VAL A 485 -29.66 15.68 -1.67
C VAL A 485 -30.79 16.46 -2.35
N ARG A 486 -32.00 16.39 -1.80
CA ARG A 486 -33.17 17.12 -2.24
C ARG A 486 -33.22 18.50 -1.61
N SER A 487 -34.05 19.37 -2.14
CA SER A 487 -34.24 20.75 -1.64
C SER A 487 -34.75 20.79 -0.20
N ASP A 488 -35.44 19.77 0.27
CA ASP A 488 -35.89 19.61 1.65
C ASP A 488 -34.84 18.93 2.55
N GLY A 489 -33.65 18.64 2.04
CA GLY A 489 -32.53 17.96 2.75
C GLY A 489 -32.71 16.45 2.87
N THR A 490 -33.83 15.85 2.46
CA THR A 490 -33.94 14.39 2.32
C THR A 490 -33.05 13.89 1.17
N VAL A 491 -32.84 12.57 1.08
CA VAL A 491 -31.98 12.01 0.04
C VAL A 491 -32.69 10.95 -0.79
N ASP A 492 -32.24 10.81 -2.04
CA ASP A 492 -32.63 9.72 -2.93
C ASP A 492 -31.43 9.26 -3.79
N ALA A 493 -31.68 8.47 -4.84
CA ALA A 493 -30.67 7.99 -5.78
C ALA A 493 -29.45 7.35 -5.08
N ARG A 494 -29.68 6.49 -4.06
CA ARG A 494 -28.65 5.70 -3.37
C ARG A 494 -27.88 4.85 -4.36
N GLU A 495 -26.56 4.95 -4.34
CA GLU A 495 -25.67 4.19 -5.21
C GLU A 495 -24.38 3.78 -4.49
N ALA A 496 -23.87 2.57 -4.77
CA ALA A 496 -22.53 2.13 -4.36
C ALA A 496 -21.50 2.75 -5.32
N TYR A 497 -21.19 4.02 -5.10
CA TYR A 497 -20.56 4.89 -6.08
C TYR A 497 -19.05 4.97 -5.97
N TYR A 498 -18.52 4.92 -4.75
CA TYR A 498 -17.10 5.06 -4.47
C TYR A 498 -16.49 3.67 -4.30
N ASP A 499 -15.63 3.26 -5.25
CA ASP A 499 -14.96 1.95 -5.23
C ASP A 499 -13.54 2.08 -4.70
N PHE A 500 -13.29 1.47 -3.52
CA PHE A 500 -12.01 1.54 -2.83
C PHE A 500 -11.03 0.48 -3.31
N TYR A 501 -9.76 0.84 -3.38
CA TYR A 501 -8.69 -0.16 -3.33
C TYR A 501 -8.61 -0.73 -1.92
N VAL A 502 -8.50 -2.06 -1.84
CA VAL A 502 -8.45 -2.81 -0.59
C VAL A 502 -7.19 -3.68 -0.58
N PRO A 503 -6.46 -3.73 0.55
CA PRO A 503 -5.31 -4.62 0.66
C PRO A 503 -5.73 -6.09 0.44
N THR A 504 -4.83 -6.92 -0.09
CA THR A 504 -5.14 -8.34 -0.36
C THR A 504 -5.41 -9.18 0.88
N TRP A 505 -4.99 -8.69 2.04
CA TRP A 505 -5.21 -9.35 3.34
C TRP A 505 -6.50 -8.92 4.04
N ALA A 506 -7.30 -8.03 3.42
CA ALA A 506 -8.55 -7.51 3.99
C ALA A 506 -9.71 -7.67 3.00
N ASP A 507 -10.91 -7.83 3.53
CA ASP A 507 -12.15 -7.93 2.74
C ASP A 507 -12.86 -6.58 2.58
N ASP A 508 -12.44 -5.58 3.37
CA ASP A 508 -13.03 -4.25 3.42
C ASP A 508 -11.99 -3.13 3.35
N SER A 509 -12.46 -1.92 3.08
CA SER A 509 -11.62 -0.73 2.95
C SER A 509 -11.13 -0.18 4.29
N GLY A 510 -11.78 -0.51 5.41
CA GLY A 510 -11.60 0.18 6.69
C GLY A 510 -11.87 1.68 6.59
N ALA A 511 -12.74 2.10 5.64
CA ALA A 511 -13.02 3.52 5.43
C ALA A 511 -13.53 4.17 6.72
N ALA A 512 -13.01 5.35 7.02
CA ALA A 512 -13.32 6.12 8.23
C ALA A 512 -13.63 7.59 7.84
N GLY A 513 -13.13 8.57 8.55
CA GLY A 513 -13.40 9.99 8.30
C GLY A 513 -13.27 10.43 6.84
N ILE A 514 -14.09 11.38 6.44
CA ILE A 514 -14.14 11.94 5.09
C ILE A 514 -13.92 13.46 5.16
N GLY A 515 -13.09 13.99 4.26
CA GLY A 515 -12.96 15.41 3.97
C GLY A 515 -13.18 15.68 2.49
N MET A 516 -13.69 16.87 2.16
CA MET A 516 -13.84 17.31 0.77
C MET A 516 -12.92 18.49 0.47
N ASP A 517 -12.38 18.58 -0.75
CA ASP A 517 -11.73 19.79 -1.22
C ASP A 517 -12.69 20.67 -2.04
N ARG A 518 -12.29 21.91 -2.32
CA ARG A 518 -13.09 22.87 -3.08
C ARG A 518 -13.32 22.48 -4.54
N ASP A 519 -12.56 21.52 -5.07
CA ASP A 519 -12.78 20.96 -6.41
C ASP A 519 -13.78 19.79 -6.40
N GLY A 520 -14.27 19.40 -5.22
CA GLY A 520 -15.23 18.31 -5.02
C GLY A 520 -14.61 16.91 -5.00
N ARG A 521 -13.29 16.80 -4.72
CA ARG A 521 -12.67 15.51 -4.47
C ARG A 521 -12.92 15.09 -3.04
N ALA A 522 -13.22 13.80 -2.83
CA ALA A 522 -13.37 13.23 -1.49
C ALA A 522 -12.06 12.56 -1.04
N TYR A 523 -11.63 12.89 0.16
CA TYR A 523 -10.47 12.31 0.84
C TYR A 523 -10.98 11.40 1.94
N VAL A 524 -10.64 10.12 1.88
CA VAL A 524 -11.15 9.11 2.82
C VAL A 524 -9.98 8.38 3.47
N ALA A 525 -9.96 8.38 4.80
CA ALA A 525 -9.03 7.58 5.58
C ALA A 525 -9.38 6.09 5.44
N THR A 526 -8.40 5.25 5.09
CA THR A 526 -8.60 3.83 4.80
C THR A 526 -7.43 2.97 5.31
N ARG A 527 -7.52 1.65 5.12
CA ARG A 527 -6.40 0.71 5.39
C ARG A 527 -5.16 0.99 4.54
N MET A 528 -5.29 1.66 3.39
CA MET A 528 -4.18 1.98 2.48
C MET A 528 -3.69 3.43 2.60
N GLY A 529 -4.00 4.11 3.69
CA GLY A 529 -3.78 5.54 3.85
C GLY A 529 -4.99 6.35 3.40
N VAL A 530 -4.78 7.55 2.84
CA VAL A 530 -5.88 8.39 2.34
C VAL A 530 -6.10 8.11 0.87
N GLN A 531 -7.30 7.64 0.51
CA GLN A 531 -7.72 7.51 -0.88
C GLN A 531 -8.50 8.75 -1.30
N VAL A 532 -8.07 9.35 -2.40
CA VAL A 532 -8.66 10.57 -2.95
C VAL A 532 -9.50 10.19 -4.17
N PHE A 533 -10.78 10.48 -4.09
CA PHE A 533 -11.73 10.20 -5.16
C PHE A 533 -11.98 11.42 -6.03
N ASP A 534 -12.09 11.19 -7.32
CA ASP A 534 -12.65 12.18 -8.24
C ASP A 534 -14.19 12.21 -8.14
N ARG A 535 -14.82 13.16 -8.85
CA ARG A 535 -16.28 13.30 -8.85
C ARG A 535 -17.03 12.16 -9.54
N ASN A 536 -16.31 11.25 -10.21
CA ASN A 536 -16.89 10.04 -10.80
C ASN A 536 -16.78 8.83 -9.86
N GLY A 537 -16.41 9.03 -8.59
CA GLY A 537 -16.30 7.96 -7.61
C GLY A 537 -15.07 7.05 -7.81
N ARG A 538 -14.09 7.45 -8.64
CA ARG A 538 -12.88 6.67 -8.91
C ARG A 538 -11.75 7.14 -8.01
N VAL A 539 -10.99 6.21 -7.43
CA VAL A 539 -9.73 6.56 -6.75
C VAL A 539 -8.76 7.13 -7.77
N ALA A 540 -8.45 8.40 -7.64
CA ALA A 540 -7.53 9.14 -8.50
C ALA A 540 -6.13 9.26 -7.91
N ALA A 541 -6.03 9.29 -6.57
CA ALA A 541 -4.76 9.32 -5.84
C ALA A 541 -4.84 8.53 -4.52
N ILE A 542 -3.69 8.04 -4.07
CA ILE A 542 -3.51 7.37 -2.77
C ILE A 542 -2.32 8.03 -2.07
N LEU A 543 -2.54 8.51 -0.85
CA LEU A 543 -1.51 9.10 0.01
C LEU A 543 -1.22 8.11 1.15
N PRO A 544 -0.15 7.30 1.05
CA PRO A 544 0.23 6.40 2.12
C PRO A 544 0.56 7.16 3.41
N LEU A 545 0.24 6.56 4.55
CA LEU A 545 0.58 7.12 5.85
C LEU A 545 1.87 6.51 6.39
N PRO A 546 2.66 7.24 7.19
CA PRO A 546 3.85 6.68 7.81
C PRO A 546 3.55 5.42 8.62
N GLY A 547 4.41 4.39 8.48
CA GLY A 547 4.27 3.12 9.19
C GLY A 547 3.16 2.20 8.66
N ASN A 548 2.55 2.51 7.50
CA ASN A 548 1.47 1.73 6.86
C ASN A 548 0.27 1.44 7.78
N ALA A 549 0.08 2.22 8.85
CA ALA A 549 -1.08 2.08 9.70
C ALA A 549 -2.34 2.66 9.02
N ALA A 550 -3.49 2.03 9.26
CA ALA A 550 -4.76 2.50 8.74
C ALA A 550 -5.08 3.91 9.26
N GLY A 551 -5.62 4.75 8.38
CA GLY A 551 -6.21 6.02 8.79
C GLY A 551 -7.53 5.78 9.52
N THR A 552 -7.77 6.48 10.63
CA THR A 552 -8.96 6.32 11.48
C THR A 552 -9.87 7.55 11.49
N GLY A 553 -9.39 8.69 11.04
CA GLY A 553 -10.15 9.91 10.91
C GLY A 553 -9.32 10.97 10.18
N LEU A 554 -9.98 11.93 9.54
CA LEU A 554 -9.28 13.04 8.87
C LEU A 554 -10.14 14.30 8.83
N CYS A 555 -9.47 15.46 8.69
CA CYS A 555 -10.09 16.72 8.31
C CYS A 555 -9.07 17.64 7.61
N PHE A 556 -9.58 18.62 6.86
CA PHE A 556 -8.79 19.76 6.44
C PHE A 556 -8.75 20.82 7.53
N GLY A 557 -7.61 21.47 7.72
CA GLY A 557 -7.39 22.54 8.69
C GLY A 557 -6.23 23.46 8.24
N GLY A 558 -5.69 24.23 9.19
CA GLY A 558 -4.77 25.31 8.92
C GLY A 558 -5.51 26.60 8.54
N HIS A 559 -4.85 27.75 8.63
CA HIS A 559 -5.46 29.06 8.38
C HIS A 559 -6.24 29.14 7.04
N ASP A 560 -5.69 28.51 5.99
CA ASP A 560 -6.26 28.52 4.65
C ASP A 560 -6.95 27.20 4.28
N PHE A 561 -7.16 26.31 5.26
CA PHE A 561 -7.69 24.95 5.04
C PHE A 561 -6.89 24.14 4.02
N ASP A 562 -5.61 24.41 3.85
CA ASP A 562 -4.71 23.77 2.91
C ASP A 562 -3.86 22.64 3.53
N THR A 563 -4.15 22.28 4.76
CA THR A 563 -3.43 21.24 5.49
C THR A 563 -4.37 20.08 5.81
N LEU A 564 -4.01 18.88 5.36
CA LEU A 564 -4.73 17.65 5.68
C LEU A 564 -4.18 17.07 6.98
N TYR A 565 -5.06 16.79 7.94
CA TYR A 565 -4.78 16.12 9.20
C TYR A 565 -5.39 14.73 9.18
N VAL A 566 -4.63 13.71 9.60
CA VAL A 566 -5.07 12.30 9.58
C VAL A 566 -4.62 11.61 10.87
N ALA A 567 -5.56 10.99 11.57
CA ALA A 567 -5.27 10.11 12.69
C ALA A 567 -4.89 8.71 12.18
N SER A 568 -3.77 8.16 12.65
CA SER A 568 -3.27 6.85 12.24
C SER A 568 -2.22 6.33 13.22
N GLY A 569 -2.27 5.04 13.57
CA GLY A 569 -1.23 4.39 14.39
C GLY A 569 -0.94 5.06 15.73
N GLY A 570 -1.95 5.63 16.38
CA GLY A 570 -1.80 6.34 17.66
C GLY A 570 -1.23 7.76 17.56
N LYS A 571 -1.13 8.30 16.35
CA LYS A 571 -0.65 9.66 16.08
C LYS A 571 -1.64 10.43 15.22
N VAL A 572 -1.52 11.76 15.23
CA VAL A 572 -2.11 12.60 14.19
C VAL A 572 -0.98 13.13 13.33
N TYR A 573 -1.08 12.86 12.05
CA TYR A 573 -0.19 13.40 11.02
C TYR A 573 -0.83 14.59 10.35
N ARG A 574 0.01 15.52 9.85
CA ARG A 574 -0.42 16.63 9.01
C ARG A 574 0.44 16.71 7.76
N ARG A 575 -0.14 17.15 6.65
CA ARG A 575 0.57 17.44 5.41
C ARG A 575 -0.05 18.64 4.73
N LYS A 576 0.77 19.60 4.35
CA LYS A 576 0.32 20.77 3.61
C LYS A 576 0.14 20.42 2.13
N LEU A 577 -0.99 20.82 1.55
CA LEU A 577 -1.38 20.50 0.18
C LEU A 577 -1.51 21.77 -0.68
N HIS A 578 -1.62 21.62 -2.00
CA HIS A 578 -1.95 22.72 -2.92
C HIS A 578 -3.44 23.07 -2.92
N VAL A 579 -4.27 22.14 -2.48
CA VAL A 579 -5.74 22.29 -2.49
C VAL A 579 -6.24 22.85 -1.17
N THR A 580 -7.40 23.48 -1.22
CA THR A 580 -8.11 24.00 -0.04
C THR A 580 -9.28 23.09 0.28
N GLY A 581 -9.42 22.68 1.53
CA GLY A 581 -10.57 21.94 2.02
C GLY A 581 -11.87 22.75 1.95
N ALA A 582 -12.98 22.04 1.82
CA ALA A 582 -14.34 22.61 1.85
C ALA A 582 -15.06 22.13 3.13
N PRO A 583 -15.04 22.92 4.22
CA PRO A 583 -15.75 22.53 5.42
C PRO A 583 -17.25 22.44 5.17
N PRO A 584 -17.97 21.44 5.73
CA PRO A 584 -19.38 21.19 5.44
C PRO A 584 -20.33 22.32 5.95
N TRP A 585 -19.88 23.08 6.94
CA TRP A 585 -20.59 24.25 7.46
C TRP A 585 -20.40 25.52 6.63
N ALA A 586 -19.52 25.50 5.60
CA ALA A 586 -19.36 26.63 4.69
C ALA A 586 -20.60 26.79 3.80
N VAL A 587 -20.80 28.02 3.30
CA VAL A 587 -21.88 28.27 2.33
C VAL A 587 -21.62 27.43 1.07
N PRO A 588 -22.61 26.63 0.62
CA PRO A 588 -22.47 25.86 -0.61
C PRO A 588 -22.16 26.76 -1.81
N PHE A 589 -21.30 26.27 -2.71
CA PHE A 589 -20.92 27.02 -3.91
C PHE A 589 -20.89 26.11 -5.14
N LYS A 590 -21.05 26.71 -6.30
CA LYS A 590 -20.99 25.96 -7.56
C LYS A 590 -19.57 25.43 -7.77
N LEU A 591 -19.46 24.13 -7.96
CA LEU A 591 -18.18 23.51 -8.28
C LEU A 591 -17.64 23.97 -9.65
N PRO A 592 -16.32 24.06 -9.84
CA PRO A 592 -15.74 24.34 -11.14
C PRO A 592 -16.18 23.27 -12.16
N PRO A 593 -16.24 23.60 -13.46
CA PRO A 593 -16.51 22.59 -14.48
C PRO A 593 -15.54 21.41 -14.34
N TRP A 594 -16.06 20.19 -14.46
CA TRP A 594 -15.19 19.03 -14.49
C TRP A 594 -14.43 19.05 -15.83
N GLY A 595 -13.11 19.10 -15.77
CA GLY A 595 -12.30 18.89 -16.96
C GLY A 595 -12.60 17.50 -17.51
N ALA A 596 -12.87 17.38 -18.82
CA ALA A 596 -12.98 16.10 -19.48
C ALA A 596 -11.67 15.33 -19.28
N GLY A 597 -11.65 14.39 -18.32
CA GLY A 597 -10.54 13.52 -18.01
C GLY A 597 -10.72 12.17 -18.64
#